data_effef342c6a0fa21bc65a474275766e0
#
_entry.id   effef342c6a0fa21bc65a474275766e0
#
_cell.length_a   1.000
_cell.length_b   1.000
_cell.length_c   1.000
_cell.angle_alpha   90.00
_cell.angle_beta   90.00
_cell.angle_gamma   90.00
#
_symmetry.space_group_name_H-M   'P 1'
#
loop_
_entity.id
_entity.type
_entity.pdbx_description
1 polymer ?
#
loop_
_entity_poly.entity_id
_entity_poly.type
_entity_poly.pdbx_seq_one_letter_code
_entity_poly.pdbx_strand_id
1 'polypeptide(L)'
;MLRMEIALIIILGFIAYMYYSAERKHTKLHRTFSVLLLVVIVHLVFDAVTIYTVNHLEQVPIAVNDAFHRVFVGTMAGVLYLFYRYIAAVVEEETKKKMIFDWPAKIFLIVLEIIALVFPIVYIQTPNGNYSAGAYVIASYGGVAIYLALCAGILIWNRKQIHPKKKFAIGVALWVEFLVCGLQGAYPTWLISGMGITLMTLSFYLTLENPDILKAELTEQKMSMLYLKSQVNPHFLYNTLEIIKWNAYELGAQDIVETTIALSKLYQHNIIKGD
;
A
#
# COMPACT_ATOMS: atom_id res chain seq x y z
N MET A 1 1.20 28.78 -7.54
CA MET A 1 0.35 27.65 -7.12
C MET A 1 0.40 26.49 -8.12
N LEU A 2 0.00 26.65 -9.36
CA LEU A 2 0.02 25.56 -10.39
C LEU A 2 1.38 24.84 -10.59
N ARG A 3 2.51 25.47 -10.25
CA ARG A 3 3.84 24.83 -10.43
C ARG A 3 4.02 23.57 -9.59
N MET A 4 3.46 23.55 -8.39
CA MET A 4 3.54 22.39 -7.51
C MET A 4 2.70 21.24 -8.07
N GLU A 5 1.46 21.49 -8.45
CA GLU A 5 0.54 20.48 -8.99
C GLU A 5 1.08 19.84 -10.27
N ILE A 6 1.64 20.64 -11.16
CA ILE A 6 2.30 20.13 -12.38
C ILE A 6 3.46 19.19 -12.02
N ALA A 7 4.29 19.58 -11.06
CA ALA A 7 5.40 18.73 -10.61
C ALA A 7 4.91 17.41 -10.00
N LEU A 8 3.84 17.45 -9.20
CA LEU A 8 3.25 16.25 -8.60
C LEU A 8 2.65 15.32 -9.67
N ILE A 9 1.97 15.86 -10.67
CA ILE A 9 1.43 15.10 -11.81
C ILE A 9 2.57 14.43 -12.61
N ILE A 10 3.68 15.13 -12.85
CA ILE A 10 4.86 14.58 -13.53
C ILE A 10 5.45 13.41 -12.72
N ILE A 11 5.61 13.58 -11.40
CA ILE A 11 6.12 12.53 -10.50
C ILE A 11 5.22 11.30 -10.57
N LEU A 12 3.89 11.46 -10.47
CA LEU A 12 2.96 10.33 -10.55
C LEU A 12 2.90 9.72 -11.95
N GLY A 13 3.04 10.52 -13.00
CA GLY A 13 3.16 10.03 -14.38
C GLY A 13 4.39 9.13 -14.55
N PHE A 14 5.51 9.52 -13.96
CA PHE A 14 6.73 8.71 -13.95
C PHE A 14 6.54 7.42 -13.14
N ILE A 15 5.92 7.49 -11.96
CA ILE A 15 5.58 6.30 -11.17
C ILE A 15 4.66 5.36 -11.96
N ALA A 16 3.64 5.90 -12.63
CA ALA A 16 2.73 5.12 -13.46
C ALA A 16 3.47 4.42 -14.61
N TYR A 17 4.35 5.13 -15.30
CA TYR A 17 5.19 4.56 -16.34
C TYR A 17 6.02 3.39 -15.80
N MET A 18 6.75 3.59 -14.71
CA MET A 18 7.56 2.53 -14.06
C MET A 18 6.69 1.38 -13.57
N TYR A 19 5.51 1.67 -13.04
CA TYR A 19 4.59 0.66 -12.54
C TYR A 19 4.03 -0.21 -13.66
N TYR A 20 3.56 0.37 -14.77
CA TYR A 20 2.94 -0.38 -15.86
C TYR A 20 3.93 -0.99 -16.85
N SER A 21 5.19 -0.52 -16.90
CA SER A 21 6.23 -1.13 -17.72
C SER A 21 6.82 -2.42 -17.13
N ALA A 22 6.63 -2.67 -15.82
CA ALA A 22 7.15 -3.86 -15.16
C ALA A 22 6.20 -5.06 -15.29
N GLU A 23 6.73 -6.24 -15.59
CA GLU A 23 5.96 -7.49 -15.53
C GLU A 23 5.50 -7.78 -14.10
N ARG A 24 4.19 -7.99 -13.92
CA ARG A 24 3.59 -8.20 -12.60
C ARG A 24 2.63 -9.38 -12.59
N LYS A 25 2.58 -10.06 -11.45
CA LYS A 25 1.53 -11.06 -11.20
C LYS A 25 0.21 -10.35 -10.96
N HIS A 26 -0.89 -10.84 -11.55
CA HIS A 26 -2.24 -10.32 -11.33
C HIS A 26 -2.78 -10.69 -9.94
N THR A 27 -2.29 -10.04 -8.90
CA THR A 27 -2.80 -10.21 -7.53
C THR A 27 -3.86 -9.16 -7.21
N LYS A 28 -4.67 -9.40 -6.17
CA LYS A 28 -5.64 -8.43 -5.66
C LYS A 28 -4.94 -7.13 -5.23
N LEU A 29 -3.74 -7.25 -4.63
CA LEU A 29 -2.94 -6.12 -4.18
C LEU A 29 -2.55 -5.22 -5.35
N HIS A 30 -1.89 -5.78 -6.38
CA HIS A 30 -1.48 -5.02 -7.55
C HIS A 30 -2.66 -4.37 -8.30
N ARG A 31 -3.80 -5.09 -8.42
CA ARG A 31 -5.00 -4.52 -9.02
C ARG A 31 -5.52 -3.32 -8.21
N THR A 32 -5.51 -3.41 -6.88
CA THR A 32 -5.96 -2.30 -6.02
C THR A 32 -5.04 -1.10 -6.15
N PHE A 33 -3.71 -1.32 -6.19
CA PHE A 33 -2.74 -0.25 -6.39
C PHE A 33 -2.85 0.40 -7.78
N SER A 34 -3.06 -0.39 -8.82
CA SER A 34 -3.29 0.12 -10.18
C SER A 34 -4.48 1.08 -10.25
N VAL A 35 -5.61 0.70 -9.64
CA VAL A 35 -6.79 1.56 -9.56
C VAL A 35 -6.52 2.80 -8.71
N LEU A 36 -5.85 2.65 -7.57
CA LEU A 36 -5.45 3.77 -6.72
C LEU A 36 -4.60 4.78 -7.50
N LEU A 37 -3.55 4.31 -8.18
CA LEU A 37 -2.65 5.17 -8.95
C LEU A 37 -3.38 5.94 -10.05
N LEU A 38 -4.30 5.29 -10.78
CA LEU A 38 -5.12 5.94 -11.79
C LEU A 38 -6.00 7.03 -11.17
N VAL A 39 -6.71 6.73 -10.09
CA VAL A 39 -7.62 7.68 -9.43
C VAL A 39 -6.86 8.84 -8.81
N VAL A 40 -5.66 8.61 -8.25
CA VAL A 40 -4.79 9.68 -7.72
C VAL A 40 -4.33 10.61 -8.83
N ILE A 41 -3.96 10.11 -10.01
CA ILE A 41 -3.59 10.96 -11.15
C ILE A 41 -4.79 11.81 -11.59
N VAL A 42 -5.98 11.21 -11.72
CA VAL A 42 -7.20 11.94 -12.06
C VAL A 42 -7.51 13.01 -11.00
N HIS A 43 -7.38 12.67 -9.73
CA HIS A 43 -7.59 13.60 -8.61
C HIS A 43 -6.65 14.81 -8.70
N LEU A 44 -5.35 14.61 -8.93
CA LEU A 44 -4.39 15.72 -9.06
C LEU A 44 -4.66 16.62 -10.28
N VAL A 45 -5.15 16.05 -11.37
CA VAL A 45 -5.57 16.85 -12.52
C VAL A 45 -6.72 17.77 -12.14
N PHE A 46 -7.74 17.25 -11.43
CA PHE A 46 -8.86 18.07 -10.97
C PHE A 46 -8.46 19.01 -9.82
N ASP A 47 -7.52 18.67 -8.99
CA ASP A 47 -6.92 19.56 -7.98
C ASP A 47 -6.27 20.77 -8.67
N ALA A 48 -5.42 20.56 -9.67
CA ALA A 48 -4.82 21.63 -10.46
C ALA A 48 -5.87 22.51 -11.15
N VAL A 49 -6.91 21.91 -11.72
CA VAL A 49 -8.02 22.65 -12.38
C VAL A 49 -8.77 23.49 -11.35
N THR A 50 -9.10 22.94 -10.18
CA THR A 50 -9.83 23.68 -9.14
C THR A 50 -9.01 24.80 -8.53
N ILE A 51 -7.70 24.62 -8.31
CA ILE A 51 -6.78 25.68 -7.89
C ILE A 51 -6.77 26.82 -8.90
N TYR A 52 -6.75 26.50 -10.19
CA TYR A 52 -6.82 27.51 -11.24
C TYR A 52 -8.16 28.25 -11.21
N THR A 53 -9.28 27.52 -11.27
CA THR A 53 -10.62 28.10 -11.43
C THR A 53 -11.04 28.91 -10.19
N VAL A 54 -10.70 28.48 -8.97
CA VAL A 54 -11.01 29.26 -7.75
C VAL A 54 -10.24 30.58 -7.65
N ASN A 55 -9.06 30.66 -8.26
CA ASN A 55 -8.30 31.90 -8.30
C ASN A 55 -8.65 32.81 -9.50
N HIS A 56 -9.56 32.35 -10.40
CA HIS A 56 -10.03 33.10 -11.56
C HIS A 56 -11.56 33.20 -11.59
N LEU A 57 -12.19 33.41 -10.44
CA LEU A 57 -13.67 33.45 -10.29
C LEU A 57 -14.34 34.52 -11.16
N GLU A 58 -13.64 35.58 -11.53
CA GLU A 58 -14.15 36.61 -12.44
C GLU A 58 -14.24 36.14 -13.91
N GLN A 59 -13.42 35.15 -14.29
CA GLN A 59 -13.30 34.66 -15.67
C GLN A 59 -14.01 33.35 -15.88
N VAL A 60 -14.18 32.56 -14.82
CA VAL A 60 -14.78 31.21 -14.87
C VAL A 60 -16.21 31.26 -14.32
N PRO A 61 -17.23 30.83 -15.09
CA PRO A 61 -18.61 30.76 -14.59
C PRO A 61 -18.70 29.89 -13.32
N ILE A 62 -19.46 30.33 -12.33
CA ILE A 62 -19.63 29.63 -11.05
C ILE A 62 -20.06 28.17 -11.26
N ALA A 63 -21.01 27.91 -12.18
CA ALA A 63 -21.47 26.55 -12.46
C ALA A 63 -20.35 25.62 -12.97
N VAL A 64 -19.40 26.13 -13.74
CA VAL A 64 -18.25 25.38 -14.23
C VAL A 64 -17.27 25.09 -13.09
N ASN A 65 -17.02 26.10 -12.25
CA ASN A 65 -16.18 25.96 -11.07
C ASN A 65 -16.76 24.94 -10.09
N ASP A 66 -18.08 25.01 -9.82
CA ASP A 66 -18.79 24.03 -8.99
C ASP A 66 -18.68 22.60 -9.54
N ALA A 67 -18.83 22.43 -10.86
CA ALA A 67 -18.71 21.12 -11.49
C ALA A 67 -17.31 20.52 -11.27
N PHE A 68 -16.24 21.28 -11.50
CA PHE A 68 -14.88 20.83 -11.29
C PHE A 68 -14.60 20.52 -9.80
N HIS A 69 -15.06 21.37 -8.90
CA HIS A 69 -14.92 21.14 -7.46
C HIS A 69 -15.64 19.88 -6.98
N ARG A 70 -16.82 19.58 -7.48
CA ARG A 70 -17.54 18.34 -7.13
C ARG A 70 -16.78 17.10 -7.59
N VAL A 71 -16.20 17.13 -8.79
CA VAL A 71 -15.33 16.02 -9.26
C VAL A 71 -14.06 15.91 -8.40
N PHE A 72 -13.43 17.03 -8.06
CA PHE A 72 -12.27 17.06 -7.16
C PHE A 72 -12.58 16.42 -5.79
N VAL A 73 -13.68 16.83 -5.15
CA VAL A 73 -14.07 16.30 -3.83
C VAL A 73 -14.45 14.82 -3.90
N GLY A 74 -15.19 14.41 -4.95
CA GLY A 74 -15.53 13.01 -5.15
C GLY A 74 -14.28 12.15 -5.40
N THR A 75 -13.37 12.60 -6.28
CA THR A 75 -12.12 11.86 -6.48
C THR A 75 -11.27 11.80 -5.21
N MET A 76 -11.27 12.84 -4.35
CA MET A 76 -10.61 12.84 -3.04
C MET A 76 -11.17 11.76 -2.13
N ALA A 77 -12.50 11.67 -1.99
CA ALA A 77 -13.16 10.62 -1.21
C ALA A 77 -12.83 9.22 -1.74
N GLY A 78 -12.82 9.07 -3.08
CA GLY A 78 -12.40 7.83 -3.76
C GLY A 78 -10.96 7.45 -3.47
N VAL A 79 -10.03 8.41 -3.48
CA VAL A 79 -8.61 8.20 -3.13
C VAL A 79 -8.47 7.70 -1.69
N LEU A 80 -9.13 8.34 -0.72
CA LEU A 80 -9.08 7.93 0.69
C LEU A 80 -9.58 6.50 0.90
N TYR A 81 -10.71 6.15 0.27
CA TYR A 81 -11.22 4.78 0.29
C TYR A 81 -10.24 3.79 -0.34
N LEU A 82 -9.61 4.13 -1.47
CA LEU A 82 -8.66 3.25 -2.16
C LEU A 82 -7.36 3.08 -1.36
N PHE A 83 -6.88 4.09 -0.66
CA PHE A 83 -5.78 3.93 0.30
C PHE A 83 -6.14 2.95 1.41
N TYR A 84 -7.32 3.11 2.02
CA TYR A 84 -7.81 2.14 2.99
C TYR A 84 -7.87 0.72 2.40
N ARG A 85 -8.42 0.56 1.19
CA ARG A 85 -8.52 -0.75 0.51
C ARG A 85 -7.17 -1.35 0.19
N TYR A 86 -6.20 -0.52 -0.19
CA TYR A 86 -4.84 -0.99 -0.45
C TYR A 86 -4.16 -1.48 0.84
N ILE A 87 -4.23 -0.72 1.93
CA ILE A 87 -3.68 -1.12 3.23
C ILE A 87 -4.40 -2.39 3.74
N ALA A 88 -5.72 -2.46 3.61
CA ALA A 88 -6.47 -3.67 3.95
C ALA A 88 -6.03 -4.87 3.11
N ALA A 89 -5.76 -4.70 1.81
CA ALA A 89 -5.26 -5.76 0.94
C ALA A 89 -3.86 -6.23 1.35
N VAL A 90 -2.96 -5.32 1.74
CA VAL A 90 -1.63 -5.68 2.30
C VAL A 90 -1.79 -6.53 3.56
N VAL A 91 -2.68 -6.13 4.46
CA VAL A 91 -2.92 -6.86 5.71
C VAL A 91 -3.60 -8.21 5.45
N GLU A 92 -4.56 -8.29 4.52
CA GLU A 92 -5.19 -9.54 4.09
C GLU A 92 -4.17 -10.53 3.51
N GLU A 93 -3.19 -10.03 2.74
CA GLU A 93 -2.11 -10.86 2.17
C GLU A 93 -1.21 -11.45 3.25
N GLU A 94 -0.82 -10.65 4.26
CA GLU A 94 0.03 -11.07 5.36
C GLU A 94 -0.69 -12.00 6.35
N THR A 95 -1.94 -11.70 6.69
CA THR A 95 -2.71 -12.42 7.72
C THR A 95 -3.48 -13.60 7.19
N LYS A 96 -3.69 -13.68 5.86
CA LYS A 96 -4.59 -14.64 5.16
C LYS A 96 -6.05 -14.55 5.65
N LYS A 97 -6.46 -13.43 6.26
CA LYS A 97 -7.81 -13.18 6.77
C LYS A 97 -8.45 -12.02 6.01
N LYS A 98 -9.72 -12.13 5.66
CA LYS A 98 -10.48 -11.02 5.06
C LYS A 98 -10.77 -9.95 6.11
N MET A 99 -10.65 -8.67 5.73
CA MET A 99 -11.02 -7.54 6.60
C MET A 99 -12.53 -7.36 6.65
N ILE A 100 -13.07 -7.29 7.86
CA ILE A 100 -14.51 -7.18 8.13
C ILE A 100 -15.07 -5.80 7.78
N PHE A 101 -14.24 -4.76 7.84
CA PHE A 101 -14.66 -3.35 7.69
C PHE A 101 -14.80 -2.87 6.25
N ASP A 102 -14.78 -3.75 5.23
CA ASP A 102 -14.91 -3.34 3.84
C ASP A 102 -16.27 -2.72 3.51
N TRP A 103 -17.36 -3.32 4.01
CA TRP A 103 -18.71 -2.82 3.81
C TRP A 103 -18.97 -1.47 4.48
N PRO A 104 -18.67 -1.28 5.78
CA PRO A 104 -18.81 0.03 6.43
C PRO A 104 -17.98 1.12 5.73
N ALA A 105 -16.76 0.83 5.30
CA ALA A 105 -15.92 1.78 4.58
C ALA A 105 -16.53 2.19 3.23
N LYS A 106 -17.14 1.25 2.48
CA LYS A 106 -17.87 1.57 1.25
C LYS A 106 -19.11 2.43 1.48
N ILE A 107 -19.90 2.09 2.49
CA ILE A 107 -21.10 2.89 2.85
C ILE A 107 -20.65 4.31 3.18
N PHE A 108 -19.58 4.45 3.95
CA PHE A 108 -19.05 5.75 4.31
C PHE A 108 -18.56 6.56 3.09
N LEU A 109 -17.91 5.92 2.10
CA LEU A 109 -17.59 6.54 0.81
C LEU A 109 -18.87 7.11 0.14
N ILE A 110 -19.91 6.29 0.03
CA ILE A 110 -21.16 6.70 -0.60
C ILE A 110 -21.78 7.92 0.12
N VAL A 111 -21.71 7.94 1.45
CA VAL A 111 -22.19 9.10 2.24
C VAL A 111 -21.37 10.35 1.93
N LEU A 112 -20.05 10.26 1.83
CA LEU A 112 -19.19 11.39 1.46
C LEU A 112 -19.50 11.90 0.05
N GLU A 113 -19.70 10.99 -0.91
CA GLU A 113 -20.09 11.36 -2.29
C GLU A 113 -21.44 12.08 -2.34
N ILE A 114 -22.43 11.61 -1.58
CA ILE A 114 -23.74 12.27 -1.47
C ILE A 114 -23.58 13.68 -0.88
N ILE A 115 -22.78 13.85 0.16
CA ILE A 115 -22.50 15.15 0.75
C ILE A 115 -21.84 16.08 -0.27
N ALA A 116 -20.83 15.60 -1.01
CA ALA A 116 -20.16 16.36 -2.06
C ALA A 116 -21.10 16.81 -3.19
N LEU A 117 -22.14 16.01 -3.51
CA LEU A 117 -23.11 16.33 -4.55
C LEU A 117 -24.21 17.28 -4.09
N VAL A 118 -24.67 17.16 -2.84
CA VAL A 118 -25.88 17.85 -2.35
C VAL A 118 -25.56 19.22 -1.74
N PHE A 119 -24.47 19.33 -0.98
CA PHE A 119 -24.17 20.57 -0.27
C PHE A 119 -23.55 21.63 -1.18
N PRO A 120 -23.88 22.93 -0.95
CA PRO A 120 -23.32 24.04 -1.73
C PRO A 120 -21.84 24.23 -1.43
N ILE A 121 -21.12 24.68 -2.44
CA ILE A 121 -19.71 25.06 -2.36
C ILE A 121 -19.68 26.58 -2.12
N VAL A 122 -18.93 27.01 -1.12
CA VAL A 122 -18.72 28.42 -0.80
C VAL A 122 -17.26 28.76 -1.16
N TYR A 123 -17.07 29.86 -1.91
CA TYR A 123 -15.72 30.33 -2.26
C TYR A 123 -15.36 31.52 -1.38
N ILE A 124 -14.22 31.44 -0.72
CA ILE A 124 -13.67 32.50 0.12
C ILE A 124 -12.49 33.13 -0.62
N GLN A 125 -12.59 34.46 -0.82
CA GLN A 125 -11.55 35.25 -1.44
C GLN A 125 -10.70 35.91 -0.36
N THR A 126 -9.37 35.75 -0.45
CA THR A 126 -8.41 36.39 0.46
C THR A 126 -7.23 36.97 -0.33
N PRO A 127 -6.49 37.93 0.28
CA PRO A 127 -5.31 38.51 -0.37
C PRO A 127 -4.21 37.47 -0.68
N ASN A 128 -4.17 36.35 0.06
CA ASN A 128 -3.16 35.30 -0.06
C ASN A 128 -3.58 34.16 -1.00
N GLY A 129 -4.74 34.24 -1.61
CA GLY A 129 -5.33 33.22 -2.49
C GLY A 129 -6.75 32.86 -2.09
N ASN A 130 -7.50 32.29 -3.01
CA ASN A 130 -8.88 31.88 -2.82
C ASN A 130 -8.93 30.40 -2.48
N TYR A 131 -9.92 30.01 -1.69
CA TYR A 131 -10.16 28.61 -1.34
C TYR A 131 -11.66 28.32 -1.20
N SER A 132 -12.01 27.05 -1.25
CA SER A 132 -13.37 26.60 -1.07
C SER A 132 -13.65 26.27 0.39
N ALA A 133 -14.88 26.53 0.86
CA ALA A 133 -15.37 26.29 2.19
C ALA A 133 -16.82 25.76 2.15
N GLY A 134 -17.32 25.32 3.29
CA GLY A 134 -18.69 24.82 3.43
C GLY A 134 -18.76 23.47 4.11
N ALA A 135 -19.97 22.92 4.23
CA ALA A 135 -20.21 21.66 4.91
C ALA A 135 -19.45 20.48 4.27
N TYR A 136 -19.28 20.50 2.95
CA TYR A 136 -18.54 19.45 2.24
C TYR A 136 -17.05 19.43 2.59
N VAL A 137 -16.44 20.60 2.88
CA VAL A 137 -15.03 20.67 3.32
C VAL A 137 -14.89 20.02 4.71
N ILE A 138 -15.80 20.34 5.63
CA ILE A 138 -15.82 19.72 6.96
C ILE A 138 -16.00 18.20 6.84
N ALA A 139 -16.91 17.75 5.96
CA ALA A 139 -17.12 16.33 5.69
C ALA A 139 -15.87 15.67 5.09
N SER A 140 -15.14 16.36 4.20
CA SER A 140 -13.89 15.86 3.63
C SER A 140 -12.80 15.68 4.68
N TYR A 141 -12.57 16.67 5.55
CA TYR A 141 -11.63 16.52 6.67
C TYR A 141 -12.06 15.41 7.65
N GLY A 142 -13.37 15.31 7.96
CA GLY A 142 -13.92 14.20 8.73
C GLY A 142 -13.67 12.85 8.05
N GLY A 143 -13.84 12.80 6.73
CA GLY A 143 -13.54 11.63 5.90
C GLY A 143 -12.08 11.19 6.00
N VAL A 144 -11.15 12.15 5.85
CA VAL A 144 -9.71 11.90 6.03
C VAL A 144 -9.45 11.33 7.43
N ALA A 145 -9.94 11.99 8.49
CA ALA A 145 -9.71 11.55 9.87
C ALA A 145 -10.23 10.11 10.11
N ILE A 146 -11.42 9.79 9.60
CA ILE A 146 -12.02 8.46 9.76
C ILE A 146 -11.22 7.40 8.98
N TYR A 147 -10.86 7.66 7.72
CA TYR A 147 -10.07 6.68 6.94
C TYR A 147 -8.66 6.51 7.51
N LEU A 148 -7.99 7.57 7.98
CA LEU A 148 -6.71 7.45 8.66
C LEU A 148 -6.84 6.63 9.96
N ALA A 149 -7.90 6.85 10.75
CA ALA A 149 -8.17 6.08 11.95
C ALA A 149 -8.44 4.59 11.64
N LEU A 150 -9.20 4.30 10.58
CA LEU A 150 -9.43 2.92 10.11
C LEU A 150 -8.12 2.25 9.69
N CYS A 151 -7.28 2.94 8.90
CA CYS A 151 -5.98 2.44 8.47
C CYS A 151 -5.05 2.17 9.66
N ALA A 152 -4.95 3.12 10.59
CA ALA A 152 -4.16 2.98 11.81
C ALA A 152 -4.69 1.85 12.70
N GLY A 153 -6.01 1.75 12.86
CA GLY A 153 -6.66 0.68 13.62
C GLY A 153 -6.34 -0.71 13.07
N ILE A 154 -6.47 -0.91 11.76
CA ILE A 154 -6.11 -2.18 11.11
C ILE A 154 -4.63 -2.51 11.30
N LEU A 155 -3.74 -1.53 11.15
CA LEU A 155 -2.30 -1.69 11.30
C LEU A 155 -1.92 -2.06 12.75
N ILE A 156 -2.51 -1.38 13.74
CA ILE A 156 -2.26 -1.62 15.17
C ILE A 156 -2.80 -2.99 15.58
N TRP A 157 -4.03 -3.35 15.16
CA TRP A 157 -4.65 -4.62 15.49
C TRP A 157 -3.83 -5.82 14.96
N ASN A 158 -3.30 -5.70 13.76
CA ASN A 158 -2.55 -6.78 13.11
C ASN A 158 -1.02 -6.62 13.23
N ARG A 159 -0.52 -5.73 14.09
CA ARG A 159 0.91 -5.35 14.18
C ARG A 159 1.91 -6.49 14.36
N LYS A 160 1.48 -7.61 14.95
CA LYS A 160 2.31 -8.79 15.19
C LYS A 160 2.45 -9.69 13.95
N GLN A 161 1.52 -9.58 12.99
CA GLN A 161 1.43 -10.45 11.83
C GLN A 161 1.99 -9.79 10.56
N ILE A 162 2.13 -8.46 10.56
CA ILE A 162 2.62 -7.69 9.42
C ILE A 162 4.14 -7.57 9.49
N HIS A 163 4.80 -7.79 8.35
CA HIS A 163 6.25 -7.66 8.24
C HIS A 163 6.72 -6.25 8.69
N PRO A 164 7.81 -6.12 9.49
CA PRO A 164 8.24 -4.84 10.06
C PRO A 164 8.45 -3.73 9.04
N LYS A 165 9.06 -4.02 7.88
CA LYS A 165 9.29 -3.04 6.81
C LYS A 165 7.96 -2.48 6.25
N LYS A 166 6.97 -3.35 5.96
CA LYS A 166 5.64 -2.94 5.46
C LYS A 166 4.90 -2.10 6.50
N LYS A 167 4.94 -2.52 7.77
CA LYS A 167 4.34 -1.77 8.88
C LYS A 167 4.94 -0.38 9.02
N PHE A 168 6.27 -0.26 8.96
CA PHE A 168 6.96 1.01 9.02
C PHE A 168 6.58 1.93 7.85
N ALA A 169 6.60 1.41 6.62
CA ALA A 169 6.23 2.16 5.43
C ALA A 169 4.79 2.72 5.49
N ILE A 170 3.83 1.87 5.87
CA ILE A 170 2.43 2.30 6.04
C ILE A 170 2.32 3.33 7.17
N GLY A 171 3.00 3.12 8.29
CA GLY A 171 2.99 4.04 9.42
C GLY A 171 3.53 5.42 9.05
N VAL A 172 4.66 5.49 8.34
CA VAL A 172 5.23 6.75 7.84
C VAL A 172 4.28 7.44 6.86
N ALA A 173 3.68 6.70 5.92
CA ALA A 173 2.74 7.26 4.96
C ALA A 173 1.50 7.88 5.66
N LEU A 174 0.92 7.17 6.63
CA LEU A 174 -0.20 7.69 7.43
C LEU A 174 0.19 8.93 8.25
N TRP A 175 1.41 8.97 8.80
CA TRP A 175 1.91 10.11 9.54
C TRP A 175 2.10 11.34 8.66
N VAL A 176 2.66 11.16 7.45
CA VAL A 176 2.82 12.24 6.46
C VAL A 176 1.46 12.81 6.09
N GLU A 177 0.47 11.97 5.78
CA GLU A 177 -0.88 12.41 5.43
C GLU A 177 -1.55 13.17 6.60
N PHE A 178 -1.41 12.67 7.82
CA PHE A 178 -1.90 13.35 9.03
C PHE A 178 -1.29 14.76 9.17
N LEU A 179 0.02 14.89 8.97
CA LEU A 179 0.71 16.20 9.05
C LEU A 179 0.22 17.15 7.94
N VAL A 180 0.13 16.67 6.70
CA VAL A 180 -0.32 17.49 5.56
C VAL A 180 -1.75 17.96 5.78
N CYS A 181 -2.65 17.07 6.21
CA CYS A 181 -4.04 17.45 6.52
C CYS A 181 -4.13 18.44 7.69
N GLY A 182 -3.31 18.28 8.71
CA GLY A 182 -3.22 19.24 9.82
C GLY A 182 -2.76 20.63 9.38
N LEU A 183 -1.71 20.68 8.55
CA LEU A 183 -1.19 21.93 7.97
C LEU A 183 -2.23 22.58 7.02
N GLN A 184 -2.86 21.79 6.16
CA GLN A 184 -3.92 22.29 5.27
C GLN A 184 -5.11 22.86 6.06
N GLY A 185 -5.49 22.20 7.18
CA GLY A 185 -6.56 22.69 8.06
C GLY A 185 -6.19 24.01 8.76
N ALA A 186 -4.92 24.14 9.18
CA ALA A 186 -4.41 25.37 9.80
C ALA A 186 -4.21 26.53 8.79
N TYR A 187 -3.83 26.19 7.57
CA TYR A 187 -3.52 27.15 6.49
C TYR A 187 -4.28 26.78 5.20
N PRO A 188 -5.59 27.04 5.11
CA PRO A 188 -6.43 26.59 3.98
C PRO A 188 -5.96 27.12 2.61
N THR A 189 -5.28 28.28 2.58
CA THR A 189 -4.75 28.90 1.36
C THR A 189 -3.53 28.17 0.77
N TRP A 190 -2.91 27.24 1.52
CA TRP A 190 -1.71 26.53 1.02
C TRP A 190 -2.03 25.49 -0.04
N LEU A 191 -3.23 24.89 0.01
CA LEU A 191 -3.71 23.91 -0.97
C LEU A 191 -2.71 22.76 -1.21
N ILE A 192 -2.18 22.17 -0.14
CA ILE A 192 -1.11 21.15 -0.19
C ILE A 192 -1.59 19.69 -0.12
N SER A 193 -2.90 19.45 -0.18
CA SER A 193 -3.48 18.10 -0.11
C SER A 193 -2.91 17.14 -1.16
N GLY A 194 -2.73 17.62 -2.41
CA GLY A 194 -2.12 16.83 -3.47
C GLY A 194 -0.70 16.34 -3.17
N MET A 195 0.06 17.12 -2.38
CA MET A 195 1.41 16.73 -1.94
C MET A 195 1.35 15.52 -0.99
N GLY A 196 0.45 15.49 -0.02
CA GLY A 196 0.29 14.38 0.92
C GLY A 196 -0.05 13.08 0.20
N ILE A 197 -1.08 13.14 -0.65
CA ILE A 197 -1.53 12.01 -1.46
C ILE A 197 -0.40 11.48 -2.37
N THR A 198 0.37 12.36 -3.00
CA THR A 198 1.50 11.99 -3.86
C THR A 198 2.61 11.32 -3.07
N LEU A 199 3.00 11.87 -1.91
CA LEU A 199 4.03 11.30 -1.03
C LEU A 199 3.61 9.93 -0.49
N MET A 200 2.35 9.76 -0.12
CA MET A 200 1.81 8.47 0.32
C MET A 200 1.85 7.44 -0.82
N THR A 201 1.42 7.82 -2.03
CA THR A 201 1.46 6.96 -3.22
C THR A 201 2.90 6.57 -3.59
N LEU A 202 3.83 7.53 -3.57
CA LEU A 202 5.25 7.31 -3.81
C LEU A 202 5.85 6.35 -2.76
N SER A 203 5.53 6.56 -1.48
CA SER A 203 5.98 5.68 -0.40
C SER A 203 5.52 4.24 -0.63
N PHE A 204 4.26 4.03 -1.00
CA PHE A 204 3.73 2.70 -1.29
C PHE A 204 4.38 2.08 -2.53
N TYR A 205 4.57 2.87 -3.59
CA TYR A 205 5.29 2.38 -4.77
C TYR A 205 6.70 1.91 -4.41
N LEU A 206 7.50 2.75 -3.77
CA LEU A 206 8.90 2.45 -3.47
C LEU A 206 9.08 1.28 -2.50
N THR A 207 8.16 1.11 -1.55
CA THR A 207 8.33 0.14 -0.45
C THR A 207 7.55 -1.16 -0.63
N LEU A 208 6.43 -1.13 -1.35
CA LEU A 208 5.51 -2.26 -1.45
C LEU A 208 5.34 -2.78 -2.88
N GLU A 209 5.49 -1.91 -3.87
CA GLU A 209 5.18 -2.22 -5.27
C GLU A 209 6.40 -2.22 -6.20
N ASN A 210 7.56 -1.76 -5.75
CA ASN A 210 8.75 -1.73 -6.59
C ASN A 210 9.25 -3.17 -6.89
N PRO A 211 9.28 -3.59 -8.18
CA PRO A 211 9.63 -4.95 -8.55
C PRO A 211 11.07 -5.30 -8.22
N ASP A 212 11.98 -4.34 -8.24
CA ASP A 212 13.40 -4.58 -7.95
C ASP A 212 13.63 -4.85 -6.47
N ILE A 213 12.92 -4.12 -5.59
CA ILE A 213 12.95 -4.38 -4.14
C ILE A 213 12.33 -5.75 -3.84
N LEU A 214 11.19 -6.08 -4.47
CA LEU A 214 10.53 -7.37 -4.28
C LEU A 214 11.39 -8.54 -4.79
N LYS A 215 12.10 -8.37 -5.92
CA LYS A 215 13.05 -9.36 -6.45
C LYS A 215 14.26 -9.50 -5.52
N ALA A 216 14.82 -8.40 -5.02
CA ALA A 216 15.94 -8.43 -4.09
C ALA A 216 15.57 -9.18 -2.78
N GLU A 217 14.40 -8.89 -2.20
CA GLU A 217 13.92 -9.61 -1.00
C GLU A 217 13.71 -11.11 -1.26
N LEU A 218 13.13 -11.47 -2.42
CA LEU A 218 12.96 -12.88 -2.80
C LEU A 218 14.32 -13.59 -2.97
N THR A 219 15.29 -12.91 -3.55
CA THR A 219 16.65 -13.45 -3.73
C THR A 219 17.35 -13.65 -2.39
N GLU A 220 17.24 -12.67 -1.49
CA GLU A 220 17.77 -12.75 -0.11
C GLU A 220 17.16 -13.94 0.65
N GLN A 221 15.84 -14.13 0.57
CA GLN A 221 15.16 -15.28 1.19
C GLN A 221 15.65 -16.61 0.61
N LYS A 222 15.83 -16.71 -0.72
CA LYS A 222 16.37 -17.91 -1.37
C LYS A 222 17.80 -18.19 -0.93
N MET A 223 18.64 -17.17 -0.88
CA MET A 223 20.03 -17.31 -0.43
C MET A 223 20.10 -17.75 1.04
N SER A 224 19.27 -17.18 1.91
CA SER A 224 19.16 -17.59 3.32
C SER A 224 18.73 -19.05 3.46
N MET A 225 17.75 -19.48 2.67
CA MET A 225 17.29 -20.87 2.66
C MET A 225 18.40 -21.82 2.17
N LEU A 226 19.12 -21.46 1.10
CA LEU A 226 20.25 -22.25 0.60
C LEU A 226 21.38 -22.32 1.65
N TYR A 227 21.67 -21.23 2.34
CA TYR A 227 22.63 -21.20 3.43
C TYR A 227 22.25 -22.14 4.56
N LEU A 228 20.99 -22.11 5.03
CA LEU A 228 20.49 -23.02 6.05
C LEU A 228 20.56 -24.49 5.60
N LYS A 229 20.21 -24.78 4.34
CA LYS A 229 20.37 -26.13 3.76
C LYS A 229 21.85 -26.56 3.71
N SER A 230 22.78 -25.66 3.42
CA SER A 230 24.22 -25.97 3.35
C SER A 230 24.85 -26.26 4.71
N GLN A 231 24.26 -25.77 5.81
CA GLN A 231 24.71 -26.09 7.19
C GLN A 231 24.53 -27.57 7.55
N VAL A 232 23.56 -28.23 6.90
CA VAL A 232 23.44 -29.70 7.01
C VAL A 232 24.37 -30.30 5.96
N ASN A 233 25.59 -30.67 6.34
CA ASN A 233 26.52 -31.34 5.44
C ASN A 233 25.97 -32.75 5.09
N PRO A 234 25.43 -32.95 3.86
CA PRO A 234 24.82 -34.24 3.50
C PRO A 234 25.81 -35.40 3.58
N HIS A 235 27.06 -35.13 3.20
CA HIS A 235 28.10 -36.15 3.20
C HIS A 235 28.47 -36.60 4.63
N PHE A 236 28.53 -35.66 5.58
CA PHE A 236 28.74 -36.01 6.98
C PHE A 236 27.59 -36.88 7.51
N LEU A 237 26.38 -36.50 7.21
CA LEU A 237 25.19 -37.23 7.66
C LEU A 237 25.16 -38.65 7.09
N TYR A 238 25.43 -38.81 5.78
CA TYR A 238 25.48 -40.15 5.15
C TYR A 238 26.57 -41.00 5.74
N ASN A 239 27.77 -40.47 5.93
CA ASN A 239 28.87 -41.20 6.53
C ASN A 239 28.53 -41.66 7.97
N THR A 240 27.89 -40.78 8.76
CA THR A 240 27.46 -41.09 10.11
C THR A 240 26.40 -42.22 10.13
N LEU A 241 25.40 -42.13 9.26
CA LEU A 241 24.37 -43.16 9.11
C LEU A 241 24.97 -44.50 8.63
N GLU A 242 25.94 -44.48 7.73
CA GLU A 242 26.63 -45.67 7.27
C GLU A 242 27.41 -46.33 8.39
N ILE A 243 28.12 -45.59 9.22
CA ILE A 243 28.82 -46.10 10.41
C ILE A 243 27.82 -46.74 11.39
N ILE A 244 26.68 -46.05 11.67
CA ILE A 244 25.65 -46.59 12.56
C ILE A 244 25.10 -47.92 12.02
N LYS A 245 24.83 -47.98 10.71
CA LYS A 245 24.34 -49.19 10.05
C LYS A 245 25.31 -50.37 10.21
N TRP A 246 26.60 -50.16 9.95
CA TRP A 246 27.63 -51.20 10.06
C TRP A 246 27.80 -51.69 11.52
N ASN A 247 27.86 -50.78 12.48
CA ASN A 247 27.95 -51.13 13.90
C ASN A 247 26.72 -51.92 14.36
N ALA A 248 25.53 -51.53 13.93
CA ALA A 248 24.29 -52.26 14.26
C ALA A 248 24.28 -53.66 13.62
N TYR A 249 24.80 -53.80 12.41
CA TYR A 249 24.91 -55.08 11.71
C TYR A 249 25.86 -56.03 12.46
N GLU A 250 27.05 -55.56 12.91
CA GLU A 250 27.99 -56.37 13.67
C GLU A 250 27.44 -56.82 15.03
N LEU A 251 26.56 -56.01 15.64
CA LEU A 251 25.89 -56.33 16.90
C LEU A 251 24.63 -57.21 16.72
N GLY A 252 24.26 -57.55 15.50
CA GLY A 252 23.04 -58.33 15.19
C GLY A 252 21.76 -57.56 15.44
N ALA A 253 21.78 -56.22 15.54
CA ALA A 253 20.65 -55.36 15.83
C ALA A 253 19.89 -54.99 14.53
N GLN A 254 19.17 -55.96 13.98
CA GLN A 254 18.52 -55.86 12.65
C GLN A 254 17.55 -54.69 12.56
N ASP A 255 16.77 -54.42 13.61
CA ASP A 255 15.81 -53.31 13.67
C ASP A 255 16.50 -51.94 13.51
N ILE A 256 17.74 -51.75 14.07
CA ILE A 256 18.50 -50.55 13.93
C ILE A 256 19.04 -50.38 12.49
N VAL A 257 19.46 -51.49 11.87
CA VAL A 257 19.94 -51.51 10.49
C VAL A 257 18.81 -51.05 9.56
N GLU A 258 17.61 -51.60 9.69
CA GLU A 258 16.44 -51.23 8.84
C GLU A 258 16.01 -49.79 9.05
N THR A 259 15.98 -49.33 10.30
CA THR A 259 15.64 -47.93 10.63
C THR A 259 16.66 -46.96 10.06
N THR A 260 17.97 -47.28 10.12
CA THR A 260 19.03 -46.43 9.56
C THR A 260 18.98 -46.37 8.04
N ILE A 261 18.66 -47.48 7.37
CA ILE A 261 18.46 -47.51 5.92
C ILE A 261 17.25 -46.66 5.54
N ALA A 262 16.14 -46.81 6.24
CA ALA A 262 14.94 -46.01 6.00
C ALA A 262 15.20 -44.50 6.14
N LEU A 263 15.94 -44.12 7.19
CA LEU A 263 16.33 -42.74 7.46
C LEU A 263 17.27 -42.19 6.36
N SER A 264 18.25 -42.97 5.93
CA SER A 264 19.15 -42.61 4.82
C SER A 264 18.38 -42.37 3.51
N LYS A 265 17.42 -43.21 3.18
CA LYS A 265 16.55 -43.05 2.00
C LYS A 265 15.68 -41.81 2.10
N LEU A 266 15.11 -41.51 3.26
CA LEU A 266 14.30 -40.32 3.51
C LEU A 266 15.12 -39.02 3.32
N TYR A 267 16.32 -38.99 3.87
CA TYR A 267 17.23 -37.85 3.69
C TYR A 267 17.67 -37.69 2.22
N GLN A 268 18.00 -38.79 1.54
CA GLN A 268 18.36 -38.75 0.14
C GLN A 268 17.23 -38.18 -0.74
N HIS A 269 15.99 -38.59 -0.48
CA HIS A 269 14.82 -38.10 -1.19
C HIS A 269 14.54 -36.60 -0.95
N ASN A 270 14.74 -36.11 0.28
CA ASN A 270 14.49 -34.72 0.65
C ASN A 270 15.59 -33.76 0.18
N ILE A 271 16.83 -34.25 0.01
CA ILE A 271 17.94 -33.43 -0.49
C ILE A 271 17.89 -33.32 -2.02
N ILE A 272 17.59 -34.43 -2.73
CA ILE A 272 17.56 -34.47 -4.20
C ILE A 272 16.30 -33.80 -4.78
N LYS A 273 15.15 -33.84 -4.11
CA LYS A 273 13.92 -33.18 -4.58
C LYS A 273 13.81 -31.70 -4.18
N GLY A 274 14.78 -31.16 -3.51
CA GLY A 274 14.80 -29.76 -3.09
C GLY A 274 15.55 -28.81 -4.03
N ASP A 275 15.92 -29.26 -5.25
CA ASP A 275 16.47 -28.43 -6.32
C ASP A 275 15.40 -27.98 -7.32
#